data_a8ad28de4452407286adc40497d50abd
#
_entry.id   a8ad28de4452407286adc40497d50abd
#
_cell.length_a   1.000
_cell.length_b   1.000
_cell.length_c   1.000
_cell.angle_alpha   90.00
_cell.angle_beta   90.00
_cell.angle_gamma   90.00
#
_symmetry.space_group_name_H-M   'P 1'
#
loop_
_entity.id
_entity.type
_entity.pdbx_description
1 polymer ?
#
loop_
_entity_poly.entity_id
_entity_poly.type
_entity_poly.pdbx_seq_one_letter_code
_entity_poly.pdbx_strand_id
1 'polypeptide(L)'
;FTNLNRKKYFWLSFSGGISVSYVFIHIFPELSSAQNEISKIENPLLDFFDYHIYLISLIGFILFYGLESSAKISRAKNIRYNNKDYAEKNVFLVHIVTFAIYNFLIGYFLLHREAPGTKSLIFYFAAMATHIMVNDYSLRNHFKHLYMSSGRWILSAAVFLGWMSGIFFDFPKMFLAIMFAFIAGGMILNIIKEELPDERQSKFLGFATGCLVYSVLLLIID
;
A
#
# COMPACT_ATOMS: atom_id res chain seq x y z
N PHE A 1 -5.61 30.11 -16.70
CA PHE A 1 -5.74 28.70 -16.22
C PHE A 1 -6.42 27.92 -17.33
N THR A 2 -5.65 27.12 -18.07
CA THR A 2 -6.10 26.41 -19.26
C THR A 2 -7.06 25.26 -18.93
N ASN A 3 -8.02 24.97 -19.80
CA ASN A 3 -8.97 23.84 -19.70
C ASN A 3 -8.29 22.48 -19.47
N LEU A 4 -7.05 22.31 -19.90
CA LEU A 4 -6.20 21.13 -19.70
C LEU A 4 -5.87 20.89 -18.21
N ASN A 5 -5.55 21.93 -17.44
CA ASN A 5 -5.27 21.80 -16.01
C ASN A 5 -6.52 21.42 -15.21
N ARG A 6 -7.70 21.91 -15.61
CA ARG A 6 -8.97 21.59 -14.96
C ARG A 6 -9.35 20.12 -15.13
N LYS A 7 -9.12 19.54 -16.31
CA LYS A 7 -9.33 18.10 -16.56
C LYS A 7 -8.34 17.23 -15.78
N LYS A 8 -7.06 17.62 -15.75
CA LYS A 8 -6.03 16.90 -14.99
C LYS A 8 -6.38 16.83 -13.51
N TYR A 9 -6.78 17.93 -12.88
CA TYR A 9 -7.15 17.97 -11.46
C TYR A 9 -8.43 17.19 -11.16
N PHE A 10 -9.39 17.14 -12.09
CA PHE A 10 -10.57 16.31 -11.96
C PHE A 10 -10.20 14.81 -11.90
N TRP A 11 -9.38 14.34 -12.84
CA TRP A 11 -8.96 12.94 -12.88
C TRP A 11 -8.08 12.54 -11.69
N LEU A 12 -7.23 13.43 -11.23
CA LEU A 12 -6.41 13.21 -10.02
C LEU A 12 -7.31 13.07 -8.78
N SER A 13 -8.31 13.94 -8.63
CA SER A 13 -9.28 13.84 -7.52
C SER A 13 -10.16 12.59 -7.65
N PHE A 14 -10.54 12.20 -8.86
CA PHE A 14 -11.31 10.99 -9.13
C PHE A 14 -10.53 9.73 -8.71
N SER A 15 -9.26 9.64 -9.06
CA SER A 15 -8.37 8.56 -8.62
C SER A 15 -8.25 8.50 -7.10
N GLY A 16 -8.00 9.64 -6.43
CA GLY A 16 -7.97 9.68 -4.96
C GLY A 16 -9.29 9.23 -4.31
N GLY A 17 -10.43 9.54 -4.93
CA GLY A 17 -11.75 9.06 -4.48
C GLY A 17 -11.88 7.53 -4.58
N ILE A 18 -11.39 6.92 -5.65
CA ILE A 18 -11.33 5.46 -5.81
C ILE A 18 -10.52 4.83 -4.67
N SER A 19 -9.32 5.35 -4.44
CA SER A 19 -8.40 4.80 -3.42
C SER A 19 -8.96 4.90 -2.00
N VAL A 20 -9.60 6.02 -1.66
CA VAL A 20 -10.27 6.16 -0.36
C VAL A 20 -11.42 5.16 -0.21
N SER A 21 -12.24 4.99 -1.25
CA SER A 21 -13.33 3.99 -1.22
C SER A 21 -12.79 2.57 -1.03
N TYR A 22 -11.66 2.22 -1.65
CA TYR A 22 -11.01 0.94 -1.45
C TYR A 22 -10.62 0.71 0.02
N VAL A 23 -10.10 1.74 0.72
CA VAL A 23 -9.81 1.63 2.16
C VAL A 23 -11.07 1.36 2.96
N PHE A 24 -12.13 2.15 2.73
CA PHE A 24 -13.34 2.07 3.56
C PHE A 24 -14.17 0.81 3.30
N ILE A 25 -14.28 0.38 2.06
CA ILE A 25 -15.20 -0.70 1.67
C ILE A 25 -14.48 -2.05 1.58
N HIS A 26 -13.17 -2.07 1.42
CA HIS A 26 -12.41 -3.32 1.31
C HIS A 26 -11.41 -3.51 2.45
N ILE A 27 -10.45 -2.59 2.66
CA ILE A 27 -9.39 -2.78 3.66
C ILE A 27 -9.95 -2.84 5.10
N PHE A 28 -10.86 -1.93 5.48
CA PHE A 28 -11.41 -1.94 6.84
C PHE A 28 -12.28 -3.16 7.15
N PRO A 29 -13.19 -3.61 6.29
CA PRO A 29 -13.89 -4.86 6.47
C PRO A 29 -12.97 -6.07 6.58
N GLU A 30 -11.94 -6.15 5.74
CA GLU A 30 -10.96 -7.24 5.75
C GLU A 30 -10.11 -7.23 7.03
N LEU A 31 -9.72 -6.05 7.56
CA LEU A 31 -9.09 -5.93 8.88
C LEU A 31 -10.03 -6.40 10.01
N SER A 32 -11.32 -6.10 9.90
CA SER A 32 -12.33 -6.56 10.86
C SER A 32 -12.52 -8.08 10.80
N SER A 33 -12.53 -8.66 9.60
CA SER A 33 -12.56 -10.12 9.40
C SER A 33 -11.33 -10.79 10.01
N ALA A 34 -10.14 -10.27 9.73
CA ALA A 34 -8.88 -10.75 10.31
C ALA A 34 -8.88 -10.67 11.84
N GLN A 35 -9.42 -9.58 12.43
CA GLN A 35 -9.58 -9.45 13.87
C GLN A 35 -10.51 -10.54 14.44
N ASN A 36 -11.63 -10.80 13.78
CA ASN A 36 -12.59 -11.83 14.20
C ASN A 36 -11.99 -13.25 14.11
N GLU A 37 -11.14 -13.53 13.14
CA GLU A 37 -10.46 -14.84 13.05
C GLU A 37 -9.43 -15.01 14.18
N ILE A 38 -8.68 -13.99 14.55
CA ILE A 38 -7.71 -14.05 15.66
C ILE A 38 -8.40 -14.16 17.01
N SER A 39 -9.53 -13.46 17.23
CA SER A 39 -10.29 -13.49 18.48
C SER A 39 -10.86 -14.86 18.83
N LYS A 40 -10.97 -15.78 17.85
CA LYS A 40 -11.40 -17.16 18.07
C LYS A 40 -10.30 -18.06 18.66
N ILE A 41 -9.05 -17.57 18.68
CA ILE A 41 -7.90 -18.31 19.20
C ILE A 41 -7.76 -18.01 20.68
N GLU A 42 -8.17 -18.96 21.53
CA GLU A 42 -8.01 -18.88 22.99
C GLU A 42 -6.50 -18.87 23.33
N ASN A 43 -5.91 -17.70 23.52
CA ASN A 43 -4.51 -17.55 23.93
C ASN A 43 -4.43 -16.42 24.97
N PRO A 44 -4.06 -16.70 26.23
CA PRO A 44 -4.00 -15.72 27.33
C PRO A 44 -3.10 -14.51 27.04
N LEU A 45 -2.12 -14.65 26.14
CA LEU A 45 -1.26 -13.52 25.73
C LEU A 45 -1.97 -12.61 24.72
N LEU A 46 -2.95 -13.14 23.98
CA LEU A 46 -3.74 -12.38 23.00
C LEU A 46 -4.93 -11.70 23.66
N ASP A 47 -5.48 -12.27 24.74
CA ASP A 47 -6.59 -11.68 25.53
C ASP A 47 -6.22 -10.32 26.14
N PHE A 48 -4.92 -10.05 26.33
CA PHE A 48 -4.42 -8.77 26.81
C PHE A 48 -4.58 -7.64 25.77
N PHE A 49 -4.72 -7.97 24.48
CA PHE A 49 -4.84 -7.00 23.39
C PHE A 49 -6.12 -7.23 22.58
N ASP A 50 -7.24 -6.64 23.00
CA ASP A 50 -8.53 -6.77 22.30
C ASP A 50 -8.55 -6.30 20.83
N TYR A 51 -7.51 -5.56 20.41
CA TYR A 51 -7.44 -4.93 19.08
C TYR A 51 -6.10 -5.17 18.36
N HIS A 52 -5.52 -6.36 18.47
CA HIS A 52 -4.16 -6.60 17.97
C HIS A 52 -4.00 -6.44 16.45
N ILE A 53 -5.00 -6.75 15.66
CA ILE A 53 -4.95 -6.53 14.20
C ILE A 53 -4.85 -5.04 13.87
N TYR A 54 -5.62 -4.20 14.55
CA TYR A 54 -5.56 -2.75 14.35
C TYR A 54 -4.24 -2.16 14.87
N LEU A 55 -3.69 -2.70 15.98
CA LEU A 55 -2.38 -2.30 16.46
C LEU A 55 -1.26 -2.68 15.49
N ILE A 56 -1.32 -3.87 14.87
CA ILE A 56 -0.36 -4.30 13.86
C ILE A 56 -0.46 -3.39 12.63
N SER A 57 -1.67 -3.04 12.22
CA SER A 57 -1.88 -2.08 11.12
C SER A 57 -1.30 -0.70 11.46
N LEU A 58 -1.48 -0.22 12.70
CA LEU A 58 -0.87 1.02 13.17
C LEU A 58 0.67 0.95 13.18
N ILE A 59 1.25 -0.18 13.59
CA ILE A 59 2.71 -0.39 13.53
C ILE A 59 3.19 -0.32 12.08
N GLY A 60 2.49 -0.97 11.15
CA GLY A 60 2.76 -0.87 9.71
C GLY A 60 2.73 0.59 9.23
N PHE A 61 1.66 1.32 9.58
CA PHE A 61 1.52 2.74 9.26
C PHE A 61 2.70 3.58 9.77
N ILE A 62 3.08 3.41 11.06
CA ILE A 62 4.17 4.15 11.68
C ILE A 62 5.51 3.83 11.02
N LEU A 63 5.77 2.54 10.71
CA LEU A 63 6.99 2.10 10.06
C LEU A 63 7.13 2.73 8.67
N PHE A 64 6.11 2.64 7.83
CA PHE A 64 6.13 3.24 6.49
C PHE A 64 6.19 4.77 6.53
N TYR A 65 5.55 5.40 7.53
CA TYR A 65 5.71 6.84 7.78
C TYR A 65 7.15 7.21 8.10
N GLY A 66 7.80 6.43 8.99
CA GLY A 66 9.21 6.62 9.34
C GLY A 66 10.16 6.46 8.16
N LEU A 67 9.92 5.45 7.32
CA LEU A 67 10.66 5.24 6.08
C LEU A 67 10.54 6.45 5.16
N GLU A 68 9.33 6.86 4.83
CA GLU A 68 9.07 8.01 3.95
C GLU A 68 9.71 9.30 4.49
N SER A 69 9.57 9.56 5.79
CA SER A 69 10.19 10.69 6.45
C SER A 69 11.71 10.65 6.37
N SER A 70 12.32 9.48 6.59
CA SER A 70 13.77 9.29 6.52
C SER A 70 14.32 9.54 5.11
N ALA A 71 13.58 9.11 4.06
CA ALA A 71 13.95 9.36 2.68
C ALA A 71 13.92 10.87 2.34
N LYS A 72 12.85 11.56 2.75
CA LYS A 72 12.71 13.01 2.53
C LYS A 72 13.81 13.79 3.25
N ILE A 73 14.09 13.48 4.52
CA ILE A 73 15.13 14.13 5.31
C ILE A 73 16.51 13.87 4.70
N SER A 74 16.83 12.63 4.36
CA SER A 74 18.12 12.25 3.78
C SER A 74 18.34 12.94 2.44
N ARG A 75 17.31 12.98 1.57
CA ARG A 75 17.38 13.68 0.28
C ARG A 75 17.58 15.18 0.46
N ALA A 76 16.82 15.83 1.36
CA ALA A 76 16.94 17.26 1.65
C ALA A 76 18.35 17.61 2.18
N LYS A 77 18.90 16.78 3.08
CA LYS A 77 20.27 16.91 3.57
C LYS A 77 21.29 16.82 2.44
N ASN A 78 21.15 15.85 1.55
CA ASN A 78 22.05 15.67 0.41
C ASN A 78 21.98 16.84 -0.59
N ILE A 79 20.81 17.37 -0.86
CA ILE A 79 20.65 18.58 -1.69
C ILE A 79 21.39 19.75 -1.05
N ARG A 80 21.21 19.96 0.26
CA ARG A 80 21.76 21.13 0.96
C ARG A 80 23.29 21.10 1.13
N TYR A 81 23.86 19.92 1.43
CA TYR A 81 25.27 19.80 1.81
C TYR A 81 26.15 19.16 0.73
N ASN A 82 25.60 18.31 -0.10
CA ASN A 82 26.35 17.51 -1.07
C ASN A 82 26.01 17.82 -2.53
N ASN A 83 25.08 18.73 -2.77
CA ASN A 83 24.54 19.06 -4.10
C ASN A 83 24.04 17.81 -4.89
N LYS A 84 23.47 16.84 -4.17
CA LYS A 84 22.96 15.57 -4.72
C LYS A 84 21.46 15.46 -4.48
N ASP A 85 20.67 15.31 -5.56
CA ASP A 85 19.21 15.22 -5.49
C ASP A 85 18.72 13.76 -5.35
N TYR A 86 19.25 13.05 -4.34
CA TYR A 86 18.79 11.70 -3.94
C TYR A 86 19.16 11.40 -2.49
N ALA A 87 18.42 10.45 -1.86
CA ALA A 87 18.69 10.01 -0.50
C ALA A 87 19.90 9.09 -0.42
N GLU A 88 20.49 8.95 0.77
CA GLU A 88 21.70 8.15 1.02
C GLU A 88 21.47 6.65 0.78
N LYS A 89 22.56 5.93 0.47
CA LYS A 89 22.53 4.49 0.17
C LYS A 89 22.04 3.65 1.35
N ASN A 90 22.35 4.01 2.59
CA ASN A 90 21.90 3.26 3.76
C ASN A 90 20.37 3.38 3.93
N VAL A 91 19.82 4.58 3.70
CA VAL A 91 18.37 4.81 3.70
C VAL A 91 17.70 4.01 2.58
N PHE A 92 18.32 3.98 1.38
CA PHE A 92 17.86 3.15 0.26
C PHE A 92 17.81 1.66 0.62
N LEU A 93 18.85 1.12 1.27
CA LEU A 93 18.90 -0.30 1.62
C LEU A 93 17.76 -0.69 2.59
N VAL A 94 17.49 0.12 3.60
CA VAL A 94 16.38 -0.12 4.53
C VAL A 94 15.04 -0.12 3.79
N HIS A 95 14.83 0.87 2.91
CA HIS A 95 13.60 0.94 2.10
C HIS A 95 13.45 -0.28 1.21
N ILE A 96 14.50 -0.65 0.48
CA ILE A 96 14.40 -1.73 -0.51
C ILE A 96 14.13 -3.08 0.17
N VAL A 97 14.72 -3.33 1.35
CA VAL A 97 14.44 -4.54 2.12
C VAL A 97 12.99 -4.56 2.61
N THR A 98 12.52 -3.46 3.21
CA THR A 98 11.13 -3.38 3.71
C THR A 98 10.12 -3.50 2.57
N PHE A 99 10.33 -2.80 1.46
CA PHE A 99 9.44 -2.89 0.30
C PHE A 99 9.56 -4.23 -0.44
N ALA A 100 10.69 -4.93 -0.37
CA ALA A 100 10.81 -6.29 -0.90
C ALA A 100 9.95 -7.27 -0.11
N ILE A 101 9.99 -7.21 1.23
CA ILE A 101 9.09 -8.02 2.08
C ILE A 101 7.63 -7.69 1.77
N TYR A 102 7.30 -6.42 1.68
CA TYR A 102 5.97 -5.94 1.34
C TYR A 102 5.48 -6.47 -0.03
N ASN A 103 6.29 -6.35 -1.06
CA ASN A 103 5.98 -6.83 -2.41
C ASN A 103 5.90 -8.37 -2.48
N PHE A 104 6.74 -9.07 -1.71
CA PHE A 104 6.65 -10.53 -1.57
C PHE A 104 5.28 -10.95 -1.02
N LEU A 105 4.80 -10.27 0.03
CA LEU A 105 3.49 -10.55 0.61
C LEU A 105 2.35 -10.24 -0.36
N ILE A 106 2.42 -9.13 -1.11
CA ILE A 106 1.44 -8.84 -2.16
C ILE A 106 1.41 -9.96 -3.21
N GLY A 107 2.58 -10.45 -3.63
CA GLY A 107 2.68 -11.57 -4.55
C GLY A 107 2.07 -12.85 -4.00
N TYR A 108 2.32 -13.16 -2.73
CA TYR A 108 1.76 -14.32 -2.04
C TYR A 108 0.23 -14.25 -1.97
N PHE A 109 -0.33 -13.10 -1.60
CA PHE A 109 -1.78 -12.89 -1.51
C PHE A 109 -2.51 -12.95 -2.87
N LEU A 110 -1.82 -12.94 -4.01
CA LEU A 110 -2.47 -13.23 -5.30
C LEU A 110 -3.18 -14.58 -5.32
N LEU A 111 -2.64 -15.57 -4.61
CA LEU A 111 -3.22 -16.92 -4.52
C LEU A 111 -4.01 -17.16 -3.22
N HIS A 112 -3.66 -16.45 -2.13
CA HIS A 112 -4.19 -16.65 -0.78
C HIS A 112 -5.04 -15.48 -0.27
N ARG A 113 -5.82 -14.86 -1.15
CA ARG A 113 -6.80 -13.83 -0.79
C ARG A 113 -8.05 -14.44 -0.17
N GLU A 114 -8.76 -13.71 0.68
CA GLU A 114 -9.95 -14.20 1.39
C GLU A 114 -11.10 -14.59 0.44
N ALA A 115 -11.38 -13.75 -0.57
CA ALA A 115 -12.45 -14.02 -1.52
C ALA A 115 -11.95 -14.88 -2.70
N PRO A 116 -12.47 -16.10 -2.90
CA PRO A 116 -12.07 -16.97 -4.02
C PRO A 116 -12.68 -16.48 -5.35
N GLY A 117 -12.10 -16.90 -6.47
CA GLY A 117 -12.64 -16.71 -7.80
C GLY A 117 -11.88 -15.71 -8.67
N THR A 118 -12.14 -15.79 -9.98
CA THR A 118 -11.41 -15.01 -11.00
C THR A 118 -11.71 -13.51 -10.90
N LYS A 119 -12.93 -13.14 -10.54
CA LYS A 119 -13.31 -11.72 -10.38
C LYS A 119 -12.48 -11.09 -9.25
N SER A 120 -12.48 -11.69 -8.06
CA SER A 120 -11.67 -11.23 -6.92
C SER A 120 -10.19 -11.13 -7.28
N LEU A 121 -9.64 -12.10 -8.04
CA LEU A 121 -8.26 -12.05 -8.53
C LEU A 121 -7.99 -10.80 -9.39
N ILE A 122 -8.86 -10.50 -10.33
CA ILE A 122 -8.70 -9.35 -11.23
C ILE A 122 -8.71 -8.04 -10.43
N PHE A 123 -9.64 -7.89 -9.47
CA PHE A 123 -9.73 -6.68 -8.64
C PHE A 123 -8.53 -6.53 -7.72
N TYR A 124 -8.12 -7.61 -7.04
CA TYR A 124 -6.91 -7.60 -6.23
C TYR A 124 -5.69 -7.22 -7.07
N PHE A 125 -5.52 -7.85 -8.22
CA PHE A 125 -4.43 -7.54 -9.15
C PHE A 125 -4.45 -6.07 -9.57
N ALA A 126 -5.60 -5.54 -9.99
CA ALA A 126 -5.72 -4.15 -10.42
C ALA A 126 -5.39 -3.16 -9.29
N ALA A 127 -5.92 -3.39 -8.08
CA ALA A 127 -5.64 -2.57 -6.91
C ALA A 127 -4.16 -2.62 -6.53
N MET A 128 -3.57 -3.81 -6.44
CA MET A 128 -2.17 -3.97 -6.05
C MET A 128 -1.21 -3.47 -7.13
N ALA A 129 -1.52 -3.65 -8.41
CA ALA A 129 -0.73 -3.10 -9.51
C ALA A 129 -0.68 -1.56 -9.43
N THR A 130 -1.83 -0.91 -9.22
CA THR A 130 -1.90 0.54 -9.04
C THR A 130 -1.08 0.99 -7.82
N HIS A 131 -1.24 0.29 -6.69
CA HIS A 131 -0.50 0.58 -5.46
C HIS A 131 1.02 0.42 -5.64
N ILE A 132 1.47 -0.66 -6.29
CA ILE A 132 2.90 -0.86 -6.61
C ILE A 132 3.41 0.26 -7.52
N MET A 133 2.63 0.73 -8.50
CA MET A 133 3.02 1.83 -9.39
C MET A 133 3.24 3.14 -8.63
N VAL A 134 2.40 3.46 -7.64
CA VAL A 134 2.56 4.65 -6.79
C VAL A 134 3.81 4.54 -5.93
N ASN A 135 4.05 3.38 -5.32
CA ASN A 135 5.26 3.11 -4.54
C ASN A 135 6.53 3.19 -5.42
N ASP A 136 6.51 2.62 -6.64
CA ASP A 136 7.60 2.71 -7.61
C ASP A 136 7.93 4.16 -7.94
N TYR A 137 6.91 4.98 -8.19
CA TYR A 137 7.09 6.40 -8.45
C TYR A 137 7.76 7.13 -7.28
N SER A 138 7.30 6.89 -6.05
CA SER A 138 7.86 7.49 -4.83
C SER A 138 9.33 7.09 -4.61
N LEU A 139 9.63 5.78 -4.66
CA LEU A 139 10.99 5.26 -4.51
C LEU A 139 11.95 5.77 -5.61
N ARG A 140 11.47 5.82 -6.85
CA ARG A 140 12.22 6.38 -7.97
C ARG A 140 12.53 7.86 -7.76
N ASN A 141 11.58 8.63 -7.21
CA ASN A 141 11.77 10.05 -6.95
C ASN A 141 12.81 10.30 -5.85
N HIS A 142 12.83 9.50 -4.77
CA HIS A 142 13.77 9.65 -3.66
C HIS A 142 15.16 9.11 -3.95
N PHE A 143 15.28 7.98 -4.66
CA PHE A 143 16.55 7.24 -4.80
C PHE A 143 17.15 7.26 -6.21
N LYS A 144 16.43 7.82 -7.20
CA LYS A 144 16.93 8.04 -8.58
C LYS A 144 17.65 6.82 -9.17
N HIS A 145 18.96 6.97 -9.42
CA HIS A 145 19.77 5.93 -10.06
C HIS A 145 19.92 4.66 -9.22
N LEU A 146 19.95 4.74 -7.89
CA LEU A 146 20.00 3.55 -7.02
C LEU A 146 18.79 2.66 -7.23
N TYR A 147 17.61 3.28 -7.33
CA TYR A 147 16.38 2.56 -7.63
C TYR A 147 16.38 1.99 -9.05
N MET A 148 16.76 2.79 -10.04
CA MET A 148 16.77 2.37 -11.45
C MET A 148 17.78 1.26 -11.76
N SER A 149 18.91 1.20 -11.04
CA SER A 149 19.93 0.17 -11.25
C SER A 149 19.58 -1.17 -10.62
N SER A 150 19.10 -1.19 -9.39
CA SER A 150 18.87 -2.41 -8.62
C SER A 150 17.49 -2.51 -7.99
N GLY A 151 16.95 -1.42 -7.43
CA GLY A 151 15.73 -1.43 -6.64
C GLY A 151 14.54 -2.04 -7.39
N ARG A 152 14.24 -1.58 -8.60
CA ARG A 152 13.14 -2.08 -9.42
C ARG A 152 13.20 -3.59 -9.66
N TRP A 153 14.41 -4.14 -9.89
CA TRP A 153 14.59 -5.56 -10.13
C TRP A 153 14.38 -6.39 -8.86
N ILE A 154 14.88 -5.89 -7.73
CA ILE A 154 14.67 -6.53 -6.41
C ILE A 154 13.17 -6.59 -6.09
N LEU A 155 12.44 -5.48 -6.28
CA LEU A 155 11.01 -5.45 -5.97
C LEU A 155 10.19 -6.31 -6.94
N SER A 156 10.52 -6.32 -8.23
CA SER A 156 9.85 -7.21 -9.20
C SER A 156 10.11 -8.68 -8.88
N ALA A 157 11.35 -9.03 -8.54
CA ALA A 157 11.70 -10.39 -8.11
C ALA A 157 10.96 -10.78 -6.82
N ALA A 158 10.80 -9.85 -5.87
CA ALA A 158 10.08 -10.10 -4.63
C ALA A 158 8.60 -10.44 -4.88
N VAL A 159 7.88 -9.71 -5.74
CA VAL A 159 6.50 -10.05 -6.13
C VAL A 159 6.43 -11.45 -6.74
N PHE A 160 7.34 -11.73 -7.68
CA PHE A 160 7.37 -13.03 -8.36
C PHE A 160 7.67 -14.19 -7.40
N LEU A 161 8.64 -14.02 -6.50
CA LEU A 161 8.98 -15.01 -5.47
C LEU A 161 7.83 -15.21 -4.47
N GLY A 162 7.11 -14.14 -4.12
CA GLY A 162 5.91 -14.21 -3.29
C GLY A 162 4.81 -15.03 -3.95
N TRP A 163 4.49 -14.75 -5.21
CA TRP A 163 3.55 -15.54 -5.98
C TRP A 163 3.97 -16.99 -6.10
N MET A 164 5.24 -17.25 -6.42
CA MET A 164 5.77 -18.60 -6.55
C MET A 164 5.72 -19.35 -5.20
N SER A 165 6.04 -18.70 -4.08
CA SER A 165 5.94 -19.30 -2.75
C SER A 165 4.51 -19.68 -2.40
N GLY A 166 3.51 -18.91 -2.85
CA GLY A 166 2.10 -19.23 -2.68
C GLY A 166 1.63 -20.49 -3.41
N ILE A 167 2.39 -21.01 -4.38
CA ILE A 167 2.11 -22.28 -5.03
C ILE A 167 2.56 -23.47 -4.16
N PHE A 168 3.64 -23.28 -3.38
CA PHE A 168 4.31 -24.39 -2.68
C PHE A 168 4.05 -24.40 -1.17
N PHE A 169 3.64 -23.26 -0.57
CA PHE A 169 3.53 -23.10 0.87
C PHE A 169 2.19 -22.49 1.26
N ASP A 170 1.49 -23.14 2.19
CA ASP A 170 0.32 -22.61 2.86
C ASP A 170 0.72 -22.09 4.25
N PHE A 171 0.76 -20.78 4.43
CA PHE A 171 1.01 -20.19 5.74
C PHE A 171 -0.23 -20.26 6.65
N PRO A 172 -0.04 -20.39 7.97
CA PRO A 172 -1.14 -20.37 8.93
C PRO A 172 -1.99 -19.09 8.78
N LYS A 173 -3.31 -19.21 8.91
CA LYS A 173 -4.25 -18.08 8.79
C LYS A 173 -3.90 -16.92 9.71
N MET A 174 -3.49 -17.19 10.94
CA MET A 174 -3.02 -16.17 11.88
C MET A 174 -1.83 -15.36 11.32
N PHE A 175 -0.85 -16.03 10.74
CA PHE A 175 0.30 -15.35 10.13
C PHE A 175 -0.14 -14.46 8.96
N LEU A 176 -1.05 -14.96 8.12
CA LEU A 176 -1.60 -14.19 6.99
C LEU A 176 -2.37 -12.95 7.46
N ALA A 177 -3.20 -13.08 8.49
CA ALA A 177 -3.94 -11.98 9.08
C ALA A 177 -3.01 -10.88 9.63
N ILE A 178 -1.93 -11.27 10.34
CA ILE A 178 -0.90 -10.36 10.85
C ILE A 178 -0.19 -9.65 9.70
N MET A 179 0.21 -10.38 8.67
CA MET A 179 0.92 -9.83 7.51
C MET A 179 0.00 -8.90 6.69
N PHE A 180 -1.25 -9.27 6.50
CA PHE A 180 -2.25 -8.43 5.87
C PHE A 180 -2.44 -7.12 6.63
N ALA A 181 -2.63 -7.18 7.96
CA ALA A 181 -2.79 -5.99 8.79
C ALA A 181 -1.59 -5.04 8.68
N PHE A 182 -0.38 -5.58 8.69
CA PHE A 182 0.85 -4.79 8.53
C PHE A 182 0.89 -4.07 7.17
N ILE A 183 0.56 -4.78 6.07
CA ILE A 183 0.47 -4.22 4.72
C ILE A 183 -0.63 -3.15 4.65
N ALA A 184 -1.80 -3.41 5.23
CA ALA A 184 -2.93 -2.50 5.24
C ALA A 184 -2.57 -1.14 5.86
N GLY A 185 -1.78 -1.12 6.94
CA GLY A 185 -1.26 0.11 7.53
C GLY A 185 -0.42 0.93 6.56
N GLY A 186 0.47 0.28 5.81
CA GLY A 186 1.27 0.92 4.75
C GLY A 186 0.41 1.44 3.61
N MET A 187 -0.59 0.67 3.17
CA MET A 187 -1.53 1.10 2.12
C MET A 187 -2.35 2.33 2.53
N ILE A 188 -2.89 2.33 3.74
CA ILE A 188 -3.65 3.47 4.29
C ILE A 188 -2.78 4.73 4.30
N LEU A 189 -1.52 4.63 4.76
CA LEU A 189 -0.59 5.76 4.74
C LEU A 189 -0.36 6.28 3.33
N ASN A 190 -0.10 5.37 2.38
CA ASN A 190 0.20 5.74 1.00
C ASN A 190 -0.97 6.49 0.35
N ILE A 191 -2.19 6.00 0.55
CA ILE A 191 -3.41 6.64 0.05
C ILE A 191 -3.55 8.05 0.63
N ILE A 192 -3.36 8.22 1.94
CA ILE A 192 -3.47 9.52 2.60
C ILE A 192 -2.42 10.52 2.09
N LYS A 193 -1.20 10.05 1.83
CA LYS A 193 -0.08 10.94 1.49
C LYS A 193 0.11 11.21 0.00
N GLU A 194 -0.06 10.19 -0.82
CA GLU A 194 0.36 10.22 -2.22
C GLU A 194 -0.82 10.27 -3.20
N GLU A 195 -1.98 9.76 -2.77
CA GLU A 195 -3.13 9.63 -3.67
C GLU A 195 -4.19 10.70 -3.44
N LEU A 196 -4.24 11.30 -2.23
CA LEU A 196 -5.11 12.45 -2.00
C LEU A 196 -4.48 13.72 -2.63
N PRO A 197 -5.20 14.43 -3.51
CA PRO A 197 -4.68 15.65 -4.11
C PRO A 197 -4.57 16.78 -3.08
N ASP A 198 -3.54 17.60 -3.19
CA ASP A 198 -3.40 18.82 -2.40
C ASP A 198 -4.67 19.66 -2.46
N GLU A 199 -5.06 20.31 -1.36
CA GLU A 199 -6.31 21.09 -1.23
C GLU A 199 -6.49 22.12 -2.38
N ARG A 200 -5.41 22.79 -2.81
CA ARG A 200 -5.44 23.77 -3.90
C ARG A 200 -5.70 23.17 -5.28
N GLN A 201 -5.49 21.88 -5.44
CA GLN A 201 -5.62 21.14 -6.70
C GLN A 201 -6.82 20.19 -6.70
N SER A 202 -7.48 20.04 -5.55
CA SER A 202 -8.61 19.15 -5.35
C SER A 202 -9.87 19.65 -6.07
N LYS A 203 -10.62 18.71 -6.65
CA LYS A 203 -11.95 18.93 -7.23
C LYS A 203 -12.95 18.00 -6.53
N PHE A 204 -13.75 18.59 -5.63
CA PHE A 204 -14.74 17.81 -4.85
C PHE A 204 -15.60 16.91 -5.71
N LEU A 205 -16.14 17.40 -6.84
CA LEU A 205 -16.95 16.59 -7.73
C LEU A 205 -16.17 15.41 -8.33
N GLY A 206 -14.89 15.61 -8.69
CA GLY A 206 -14.03 14.50 -9.15
C GLY A 206 -13.85 13.46 -8.05
N PHE A 207 -13.52 13.88 -6.86
CA PHE A 207 -13.33 13.01 -5.70
C PHE A 207 -14.63 12.24 -5.35
N ALA A 208 -15.76 12.95 -5.20
CA ALA A 208 -17.05 12.35 -4.88
C ALA A 208 -17.52 11.35 -5.95
N THR A 209 -17.33 11.67 -7.24
CA THR A 209 -17.66 10.74 -8.32
C THR A 209 -16.76 9.52 -8.34
N GLY A 210 -15.46 9.66 -8.03
CA GLY A 210 -14.55 8.53 -7.86
C GLY A 210 -14.98 7.61 -6.73
N CYS A 211 -15.32 8.18 -5.57
CA CYS A 211 -15.86 7.44 -4.44
C CYS A 211 -17.13 6.67 -4.82
N LEU A 212 -18.12 7.34 -5.40
CA LEU A 212 -19.41 6.73 -5.74
C LEU A 212 -19.27 5.62 -6.78
N VAL A 213 -18.55 5.88 -7.86
CA VAL A 213 -18.36 4.90 -8.95
C VAL A 213 -17.69 3.64 -8.42
N TYR A 214 -16.63 3.78 -7.64
CA TYR A 214 -15.92 2.61 -7.13
C TYR A 214 -16.69 1.89 -6.03
N SER A 215 -17.40 2.60 -5.16
CA SER A 215 -18.26 2.00 -4.13
C SER A 215 -19.39 1.17 -4.75
N VAL A 216 -20.07 1.72 -5.77
CA VAL A 216 -21.13 0.99 -6.50
C VAL A 216 -20.54 -0.23 -7.21
N LEU A 217 -19.36 -0.09 -7.80
CA LEU A 217 -18.69 -1.19 -8.50
C LEU A 217 -18.35 -2.32 -7.53
N LEU A 218 -17.82 -2.03 -6.33
CA LEU A 218 -17.54 -3.03 -5.31
C LEU A 218 -18.81 -3.71 -4.79
N LEU A 219 -19.86 -2.96 -4.48
CA LEU A 219 -21.13 -3.49 -3.98
C LEU A 219 -21.93 -4.34 -4.99
N ILE A 220 -21.65 -4.21 -6.30
CA ILE A 220 -22.27 -5.05 -7.34
C ILE A 220 -21.51 -6.38 -7.52
N ILE A 221 -20.25 -6.43 -7.06
CA ILE A 221 -19.34 -7.55 -7.31
C ILE A 221 -19.29 -8.51 -6.13
N ASP A 222 -19.46 -7.99 -4.91
CA ASP A 222 -19.66 -8.79 -3.70
C ASP A 222 -21.07 -9.41 -3.69
#